data_87b92ab8d88d9c2e196ba93866975ac2
#
_entry.id   87b92ab8d88d9c2e196ba93866975ac2
#
_cell.length_a   1.000
_cell.length_b   1.000
_cell.length_c   1.000
_cell.angle_alpha   90.00
_cell.angle_beta   90.00
_cell.angle_gamma   90.00
#
_symmetry.space_group_name_H-M   'P 1'
#
loop_
_entity.id
_entity.type
_entity.pdbx_description
1 polymer ?
#
loop_
_entity_poly.entity_id
_entity_poly.type
_entity_poly.pdbx_seq_one_letter_code
_entity_poly.pdbx_strand_id
1 'polypeptide(L)'
;MNSKNIDNAMLRQSRFAPEFGRKMMEAVTPERMREILPDDVARKIDKVIITGCGDSWLAGIAAKPAFDLIAGVKCEPVKNIDFTRHYRKEDLTDTTLVIGVSVSGTATRVIEAIERGNFNGCETLMVSNGAEALSMKEAKHALWCNMPELEPCAGNCNYMGTTYGLISVARRLAEVKGVIDNNFERNFNAYYDAWEAFLPELEEKCLEVAQQIQGLHHIEMIGDGTCEGLAEFGAAKFVEMGGYCCSIENAEDWCHINFFVRHIDETPVFVCVDKDSPSFGRAVETTECAVRLGHKVFVVTDACPCAFEEGATVIQVPASDIAYVKPLMMHIPFDMIAALLSELDGVPAFRNFEGSPWRKEGVNGHTKDGKIVIL
;
A
#
# COMPACT_ATOMS: atom_id res chain seq x y z
N MET A 1 14.52 -9.97 -24.10
CA MET A 1 13.53 -8.96 -24.55
C MET A 1 13.92 -7.68 -23.82
N ASN A 2 13.90 -6.52 -24.45
CA ASN A 2 14.25 -5.26 -23.76
C ASN A 2 12.94 -4.71 -23.14
N SER A 3 12.95 -4.22 -21.91
CA SER A 3 11.81 -3.63 -21.22
C SER A 3 11.12 -2.53 -22.02
N LYS A 4 11.90 -1.77 -22.79
CA LYS A 4 11.42 -0.69 -23.69
C LYS A 4 10.40 -1.13 -24.76
N ASN A 5 10.28 -2.45 -25.01
CA ASN A 5 9.32 -3.00 -25.96
C ASN A 5 8.02 -3.48 -25.28
N ILE A 6 7.94 -3.41 -23.95
CA ILE A 6 6.75 -3.74 -23.17
C ILE A 6 6.17 -2.43 -22.63
N ASP A 7 4.91 -2.19 -22.90
CA ASP A 7 4.22 -0.99 -22.43
C ASP A 7 2.75 -1.29 -22.10
N ASN A 8 2.37 -0.98 -20.85
CA ASN A 8 1.00 -1.08 -20.37
C ASN A 8 0.72 0.00 -19.33
N ALA A 9 -0.55 0.13 -18.93
CA ALA A 9 -0.98 1.18 -17.99
C ALA A 9 -0.22 1.14 -16.66
N MET A 10 0.07 -0.04 -16.11
CA MET A 10 0.79 -0.19 -14.85
C MET A 10 2.24 0.32 -14.96
N LEU A 11 2.96 -0.05 -16.01
CA LEU A 11 4.32 0.45 -16.25
C LEU A 11 4.35 1.97 -16.46
N ARG A 12 3.38 2.52 -17.22
CA ARG A 12 3.27 3.98 -17.40
C ARG A 12 3.01 4.69 -16.07
N GLN A 13 2.15 4.16 -15.20
CA GLN A 13 1.92 4.72 -13.87
C GLN A 13 3.16 4.58 -12.98
N SER A 14 3.87 3.46 -13.01
CA SER A 14 5.12 3.28 -12.25
C SER A 14 6.19 4.29 -12.65
N ARG A 15 6.33 4.57 -13.94
CA ARG A 15 7.24 5.61 -14.45
C ARG A 15 6.80 7.03 -14.08
N PHE A 16 5.49 7.26 -13.96
CA PHE A 16 4.88 8.54 -13.59
C PHE A 16 4.86 8.79 -12.09
N ALA A 17 5.10 7.79 -11.25
CA ALA A 17 4.91 7.86 -9.79
C ALA A 17 5.66 9.04 -9.11
N PRO A 18 6.93 9.39 -9.44
CA PRO A 18 7.58 10.56 -8.84
C PRO A 18 6.87 11.88 -9.16
N GLU A 19 6.49 12.09 -10.42
CA GLU A 19 5.74 13.27 -10.83
C GLU A 19 4.34 13.30 -10.21
N PHE A 20 3.67 12.14 -10.18
CA PHE A 20 2.38 11.98 -9.49
C PHE A 20 2.48 12.39 -8.02
N GLY A 21 3.53 11.96 -7.32
CA GLY A 21 3.76 12.34 -5.93
C GLY A 21 3.87 13.86 -5.74
N ARG A 22 4.59 14.56 -6.62
CA ARG A 22 4.67 16.03 -6.60
C ARG A 22 3.29 16.67 -6.83
N LYS A 23 2.51 16.16 -7.77
CA LYS A 23 1.12 16.62 -7.99
C LYS A 23 0.22 16.41 -6.78
N MET A 24 0.41 15.31 -6.05
CA MET A 24 -0.32 15.08 -4.79
C MET A 24 0.04 16.10 -3.71
N MET A 25 1.31 16.53 -3.63
CA MET A 25 1.74 17.58 -2.71
C MET A 25 1.06 18.93 -3.04
N GLU A 26 0.85 19.23 -4.31
CA GLU A 26 0.12 20.42 -4.76
C GLU A 26 -1.40 20.32 -4.50
N ALA A 27 -1.98 19.12 -4.60
CA ALA A 27 -3.40 18.87 -4.41
C ALA A 27 -3.83 18.83 -2.94
N VAL A 28 -2.97 18.33 -2.05
CA VAL A 28 -3.26 18.15 -0.62
C VAL A 28 -2.30 19.02 0.22
N THR A 29 -2.61 20.31 0.29
CA THR A 29 -1.80 21.30 0.99
C THR A 29 -2.13 21.40 2.49
N PRO A 30 -1.23 21.95 3.32
CA PRO A 30 -1.51 22.21 4.73
C PRO A 30 -2.74 23.11 4.97
N GLU A 31 -2.93 24.14 4.14
CA GLU A 31 -4.07 25.05 4.22
C GLU A 31 -5.38 24.29 4.05
N ARG A 32 -5.45 23.45 3.02
CA ARG A 32 -6.62 22.61 2.76
C ARG A 32 -6.87 21.61 3.89
N MET A 33 -5.81 21.05 4.48
CA MET A 33 -5.95 20.16 5.62
C MET A 33 -6.49 20.86 6.88
N ARG A 34 -6.16 22.15 7.10
CA ARG A 34 -6.74 22.95 8.19
C ARG A 34 -8.24 23.22 8.00
N GLU A 35 -8.69 23.39 6.75
CA GLU A 35 -10.12 23.53 6.42
C GLU A 35 -10.88 22.21 6.66
N ILE A 36 -10.30 21.07 6.29
CA ILE A 36 -10.92 19.75 6.41
C ILE A 36 -10.97 19.30 7.89
N LEU A 37 -9.88 19.49 8.63
CA LEU A 37 -9.78 19.15 10.07
C LEU A 37 -9.46 20.42 10.87
N PRO A 38 -10.46 21.18 11.31
CA PRO A 38 -10.27 22.39 12.12
C PRO A 38 -9.52 22.10 13.43
N ASP A 39 -8.92 23.12 14.00
CA ASP A 39 -8.06 23.02 15.18
C ASP A 39 -8.75 22.36 16.39
N ASP A 40 -10.00 22.69 16.64
CA ASP A 40 -10.79 22.16 17.74
C ASP A 40 -11.09 20.66 17.58
N VAL A 41 -11.29 20.20 16.34
CA VAL A 41 -11.43 18.78 16.02
C VAL A 41 -10.09 18.06 16.15
N ALA A 42 -9.06 18.57 15.46
CA ALA A 42 -7.76 17.89 15.40
C ALA A 42 -7.08 17.77 16.79
N ARG A 43 -7.25 18.75 17.68
CA ARG A 43 -6.63 18.74 19.03
C ARG A 43 -7.19 17.69 19.97
N LYS A 44 -8.44 17.28 19.81
CA LYS A 44 -9.04 16.28 20.69
C LYS A 44 -8.71 14.85 20.31
N ILE A 45 -8.15 14.63 19.11
CA ILE A 45 -7.85 13.28 18.61
C ILE A 45 -6.64 12.70 19.34
N ASP A 46 -6.83 11.58 19.99
CA ASP A 46 -5.79 10.79 20.65
C ASP A 46 -5.62 9.39 20.07
N LYS A 47 -6.58 8.95 19.26
CA LYS A 47 -6.58 7.65 18.57
C LYS A 47 -7.08 7.79 17.15
N VAL A 48 -6.42 7.10 16.23
CA VAL A 48 -6.80 7.02 14.82
C VAL A 48 -7.04 5.56 14.45
N ILE A 49 -8.16 5.27 13.82
CA ILE A 49 -8.45 3.99 13.19
C ILE A 49 -8.56 4.24 11.68
N ILE A 50 -7.70 3.58 10.90
CA ILE A 50 -7.75 3.66 9.44
C ILE A 50 -8.35 2.36 8.91
N THR A 51 -9.41 2.46 8.10
CA THR A 51 -10.08 1.27 7.59
C THR A 51 -10.40 1.38 6.11
N GLY A 52 -10.26 0.27 5.40
CA GLY A 52 -10.45 0.14 3.96
C GLY A 52 -10.45 -1.32 3.54
N CYS A 53 -10.50 -1.55 2.23
CA CYS A 53 -10.42 -2.89 1.64
C CYS A 53 -9.25 -2.94 0.66
N GLY A 54 -8.47 -4.03 0.66
CA GLY A 54 -7.31 -4.21 -0.22
C GLY A 54 -6.33 -3.04 -0.11
N ASP A 55 -5.91 -2.48 -1.23
CA ASP A 55 -4.96 -1.36 -1.30
C ASP A 55 -5.31 -0.20 -0.37
N SER A 56 -6.61 0.06 -0.15
CA SER A 56 -7.07 1.13 0.74
C SER A 56 -6.76 0.86 2.22
N TRP A 57 -6.78 -0.39 2.66
CA TRP A 57 -6.34 -0.77 4.00
C TRP A 57 -4.81 -0.77 4.09
N LEU A 58 -4.14 -1.26 3.04
CA LEU A 58 -2.67 -1.27 2.95
C LEU A 58 -2.09 0.16 2.96
N ALA A 59 -2.79 1.13 2.38
CA ALA A 59 -2.43 2.54 2.51
C ALA A 59 -2.43 3.02 3.98
N GLY A 60 -3.31 2.47 4.81
CA GLY A 60 -3.33 2.71 6.26
C GLY A 60 -2.08 2.16 6.97
N ILE A 61 -1.64 0.94 6.61
CA ILE A 61 -0.39 0.36 7.14
C ILE A 61 0.81 1.21 6.70
N ALA A 62 0.86 1.59 5.43
CA ALA A 62 1.91 2.43 4.87
C ALA A 62 2.01 3.82 5.52
N ALA A 63 0.87 4.42 5.86
CA ALA A 63 0.83 5.73 6.51
C ALA A 63 1.05 5.68 8.03
N LYS A 64 0.92 4.51 8.68
CA LYS A 64 1.05 4.36 10.13
C LYS A 64 2.31 5.00 10.72
N PRO A 65 3.52 4.87 10.13
CA PRO A 65 4.72 5.54 10.65
C PRO A 65 4.58 7.05 10.79
N ALA A 66 3.81 7.73 9.91
CA ALA A 66 3.59 9.16 10.05
C ALA A 66 2.75 9.50 11.30
N PHE A 67 1.72 8.70 11.61
CA PHE A 67 0.92 8.89 12.81
C PHE A 67 1.72 8.63 14.07
N ASP A 68 2.50 7.55 14.10
CA ASP A 68 3.28 7.15 15.28
C ASP A 68 4.44 8.12 15.54
N LEU A 69 5.21 8.49 14.50
CA LEU A 69 6.48 9.20 14.63
C LEU A 69 6.33 10.73 14.65
N ILE A 70 5.40 11.29 13.86
CA ILE A 70 5.24 12.76 13.80
C ILE A 70 4.01 13.27 14.54
N ALA A 71 2.88 12.59 14.45
CA ALA A 71 1.67 13.00 15.17
C ALA A 71 1.65 12.55 16.64
N GLY A 72 2.40 11.49 16.98
CA GLY A 72 2.39 10.91 18.32
C GLY A 72 0.99 10.47 18.74
N VAL A 73 0.23 9.87 17.81
CA VAL A 73 -1.15 9.41 18.00
C VAL A 73 -1.19 7.91 17.73
N LYS A 74 -1.82 7.16 18.61
CA LYS A 74 -2.03 5.72 18.39
C LYS A 74 -2.81 5.49 17.10
N CYS A 75 -2.20 4.80 16.14
CA CYS A 75 -2.79 4.50 14.85
C CYS A 75 -3.00 2.99 14.68
N GLU A 76 -4.25 2.60 14.37
CA GLU A 76 -4.68 1.23 14.15
C GLU A 76 -5.24 1.07 12.73
N PRO A 77 -4.45 0.57 11.75
CA PRO A 77 -4.99 0.10 10.48
C PRO A 77 -5.78 -1.20 10.70
N VAL A 78 -7.09 -1.18 10.44
CA VAL A 78 -8.00 -2.31 10.68
C VAL A 78 -8.70 -2.69 9.38
N LYS A 79 -8.66 -3.97 8.98
CA LYS A 79 -9.42 -4.45 7.82
C LYS A 79 -10.89 -4.11 7.99
N ASN A 80 -11.51 -3.67 6.92
CA ASN A 80 -12.84 -3.07 7.00
C ASN A 80 -13.90 -3.98 7.62
N ILE A 81 -13.87 -5.28 7.29
CA ILE A 81 -14.80 -6.24 7.88
C ILE A 81 -14.55 -6.43 9.37
N ASP A 82 -13.29 -6.42 9.81
CA ASP A 82 -12.94 -6.53 11.23
C ASP A 82 -13.40 -5.30 11.99
N PHE A 83 -13.19 -4.11 11.43
CA PHE A 83 -13.71 -2.88 12.02
C PHE A 83 -15.23 -2.90 12.13
N THR A 84 -15.95 -3.25 11.07
CA THR A 84 -17.41 -3.17 11.04
C THR A 84 -18.10 -4.29 11.81
N ARG A 85 -17.46 -5.45 12.07
CA ARG A 85 -18.05 -6.63 12.68
C ARG A 85 -17.44 -7.05 14.01
N HIS A 86 -16.14 -6.87 14.18
CA HIS A 86 -15.40 -7.46 15.30
C HIS A 86 -14.75 -6.42 16.22
N TYR A 87 -14.63 -5.17 15.79
CA TYR A 87 -14.05 -4.12 16.60
C TYR A 87 -14.98 -3.76 17.77
N ARG A 88 -14.42 -3.62 18.97
CA ARG A 88 -15.20 -3.35 20.19
C ARG A 88 -15.72 -1.92 20.14
N LYS A 89 -17.03 -1.74 20.36
CA LYS A 89 -17.66 -0.41 20.38
C LYS A 89 -17.21 0.44 21.58
N GLU A 90 -16.84 -0.22 22.69
CA GLU A 90 -16.34 0.45 23.90
C GLU A 90 -15.01 1.17 23.66
N ASP A 91 -14.27 0.79 22.60
CA ASP A 91 -13.00 1.41 22.20
C ASP A 91 -13.21 2.56 21.21
N LEU A 92 -14.46 2.88 20.85
CA LEU A 92 -14.86 3.98 19.99
C LEU A 92 -15.36 5.15 20.87
N THR A 93 -14.66 6.28 20.82
CA THR A 93 -14.90 7.45 21.65
C THR A 93 -14.96 8.72 20.80
N ASP A 94 -15.35 9.83 21.39
CA ASP A 94 -15.37 11.15 20.74
C ASP A 94 -13.96 11.73 20.48
N THR A 95 -12.90 11.12 21.07
CA THR A 95 -11.49 11.42 20.78
C THR A 95 -10.89 10.51 19.70
N THR A 96 -11.68 9.55 19.20
CA THR A 96 -11.27 8.64 18.11
C THR A 96 -11.61 9.25 16.75
N LEU A 97 -10.63 9.27 15.84
CA LEU A 97 -10.83 9.58 14.43
C LEU A 97 -10.89 8.27 13.63
N VAL A 98 -12.05 7.96 13.08
CA VAL A 98 -12.24 6.84 12.14
C VAL A 98 -12.03 7.37 10.72
N ILE A 99 -11.00 6.88 10.03
CA ILE A 99 -10.68 7.25 8.66
C ILE A 99 -11.09 6.11 7.73
N GLY A 100 -12.12 6.34 6.91
CA GLY A 100 -12.47 5.45 5.81
C GLY A 100 -11.62 5.77 4.58
N VAL A 101 -11.05 4.75 3.95
CA VAL A 101 -10.26 4.91 2.72
C VAL A 101 -10.90 4.12 1.58
N SER A 102 -11.15 4.79 0.46
CA SER A 102 -11.63 4.15 -0.77
C SER A 102 -11.41 5.08 -1.96
N VAL A 103 -10.64 4.64 -2.96
CA VAL A 103 -10.37 5.47 -4.16
C VAL A 103 -11.67 5.94 -4.82
N SER A 104 -12.62 5.05 -5.06
CA SER A 104 -13.91 5.39 -5.67
C SER A 104 -14.92 5.99 -4.70
N GLY A 105 -14.74 5.80 -3.39
CA GLY A 105 -15.72 6.19 -2.36
C GLY A 105 -17.05 5.44 -2.39
N THR A 106 -17.17 4.37 -3.21
CA THR A 106 -18.43 3.65 -3.41
C THR A 106 -18.48 2.27 -2.75
N ALA A 107 -17.41 1.86 -2.07
CA ALA A 107 -17.35 0.56 -1.41
C ALA A 107 -18.31 0.52 -0.20
N THR A 108 -19.30 -0.38 -0.22
CA THR A 108 -20.36 -0.46 0.80
C THR A 108 -19.81 -0.63 2.21
N ARG A 109 -18.77 -1.46 2.37
CA ARG A 109 -18.17 -1.67 3.71
C ARG A 109 -17.49 -0.41 4.25
N VAL A 110 -16.95 0.46 3.37
CA VAL A 110 -16.35 1.73 3.82
C VAL A 110 -17.44 2.73 4.24
N ILE A 111 -18.56 2.78 3.52
CA ILE A 111 -19.72 3.57 3.93
C ILE A 111 -20.20 3.12 5.31
N GLU A 112 -20.36 1.82 5.50
CA GLU A 112 -20.75 1.22 6.79
C GLU A 112 -19.77 1.55 7.93
N ALA A 113 -18.47 1.59 7.64
CA ALA A 113 -17.47 1.96 8.64
C ALA A 113 -17.62 3.44 9.09
N ILE A 114 -17.86 4.34 8.15
CA ILE A 114 -18.13 5.75 8.43
C ILE A 114 -19.42 5.90 9.26
N GLU A 115 -20.50 5.24 8.86
CA GLU A 115 -21.78 5.26 9.58
C GLU A 115 -21.62 4.70 11.00
N ARG A 116 -20.85 3.62 11.17
CA ARG A 116 -20.55 3.05 12.48
C ARG A 116 -19.76 4.02 13.36
N GLY A 117 -18.75 4.69 12.81
CA GLY A 117 -17.99 5.74 13.52
C GLY A 117 -18.91 6.87 13.98
N ASN A 118 -19.77 7.38 13.10
CA ASN A 118 -20.75 8.41 13.40
C ASN A 118 -21.73 7.97 14.50
N PHE A 119 -22.27 6.76 14.40
CA PHE A 119 -23.22 6.20 15.37
C PHE A 119 -22.62 6.09 16.79
N ASN A 120 -21.33 5.78 16.89
CA ASN A 120 -20.62 5.67 18.16
C ASN A 120 -19.98 6.99 18.63
N GLY A 121 -20.29 8.11 17.99
CA GLY A 121 -19.85 9.44 18.41
C GLY A 121 -18.42 9.83 18.04
N CYS A 122 -17.72 9.00 17.25
CA CYS A 122 -16.37 9.30 16.77
C CYS A 122 -16.35 10.51 15.83
N GLU A 123 -15.19 11.14 15.69
CA GLU A 123 -14.92 11.92 14.48
C GLU A 123 -14.70 10.96 13.30
N THR A 124 -15.17 11.34 12.11
CA THR A 124 -15.06 10.53 10.91
C THR A 124 -14.48 11.35 9.77
N LEU A 125 -13.54 10.76 9.06
CA LEU A 125 -12.92 11.36 7.87
C LEU A 125 -12.96 10.34 6.72
N MET A 126 -13.41 10.76 5.56
CA MET A 126 -13.29 9.97 4.34
C MET A 126 -12.12 10.46 3.50
N VAL A 127 -11.24 9.55 3.09
CA VAL A 127 -10.16 9.81 2.12
C VAL A 127 -10.49 9.10 0.81
N SER A 128 -10.74 9.88 -0.25
CA SER A 128 -11.22 9.34 -1.54
C SER A 128 -10.82 10.22 -2.72
N ASN A 129 -10.85 9.63 -3.93
CA ASN A 129 -10.80 10.39 -5.19
C ASN A 129 -12.20 10.59 -5.82
N GLY A 130 -13.23 9.96 -5.27
CA GLY A 130 -14.63 10.11 -5.70
C GLY A 130 -15.31 11.28 -4.98
N ALA A 131 -15.11 12.53 -5.44
CA ALA A 131 -15.60 13.74 -4.78
C ALA A 131 -17.09 13.72 -4.40
N GLU A 132 -17.95 13.17 -5.25
CA GLU A 132 -19.40 13.11 -5.08
C GLU A 132 -19.90 11.78 -4.49
N ALA A 133 -19.00 10.88 -4.07
CA ALA A 133 -19.36 9.58 -3.55
C ALA A 133 -20.17 9.68 -2.24
N LEU A 134 -21.04 8.71 -2.00
CA LEU A 134 -21.89 8.67 -0.80
C LEU A 134 -21.04 8.69 0.48
N SER A 135 -19.96 7.93 0.54
CA SER A 135 -19.08 7.90 1.71
C SER A 135 -18.47 9.26 2.09
N MET A 136 -18.22 10.12 1.07
CA MET A 136 -17.74 11.49 1.29
C MET A 136 -18.80 12.38 1.94
N LYS A 137 -20.08 12.14 1.62
CA LYS A 137 -21.23 12.90 2.16
C LYS A 137 -21.64 12.44 3.55
N GLU A 138 -21.43 11.16 3.85
CA GLU A 138 -21.74 10.56 5.16
C GLU A 138 -20.69 10.85 6.23
N ALA A 139 -19.44 11.09 5.84
CA ALA A 139 -18.38 11.44 6.79
C ALA A 139 -18.52 12.88 7.31
N LYS A 140 -18.16 13.12 8.58
CA LYS A 140 -18.11 14.47 9.15
C LYS A 140 -17.08 15.35 8.43
N HIS A 141 -15.98 14.74 8.00
CA HIS A 141 -14.90 15.38 7.29
C HIS A 141 -14.57 14.57 6.02
N ALA A 142 -14.14 15.25 4.96
CA ALA A 142 -13.88 14.61 3.69
C ALA A 142 -12.64 15.20 3.00
N LEU A 143 -11.67 14.33 2.73
CA LEU A 143 -10.50 14.64 1.92
C LEU A 143 -10.70 14.06 0.52
N TRP A 144 -11.06 14.90 -0.43
CA TRP A 144 -10.97 14.56 -1.83
C TRP A 144 -9.51 14.68 -2.28
N CYS A 145 -8.86 13.58 -2.64
CA CYS A 145 -7.44 13.56 -3.00
C CYS A 145 -7.13 14.37 -4.27
N ASN A 146 -8.12 14.59 -5.15
CA ASN A 146 -7.96 15.33 -6.40
C ASN A 146 -6.76 14.83 -7.22
N MET A 147 -6.71 13.50 -7.37
CA MET A 147 -5.65 12.83 -8.12
C MET A 147 -5.74 13.19 -9.61
N PRO A 148 -4.60 13.30 -10.31
CA PRO A 148 -4.59 13.33 -11.77
C PRO A 148 -5.38 12.16 -12.37
N GLU A 149 -5.93 12.35 -13.56
CA GLU A 149 -6.58 11.27 -14.30
C GLU A 149 -5.56 10.17 -14.63
N LEU A 150 -5.93 8.94 -14.33
CA LEU A 150 -5.09 7.77 -14.51
C LEU A 150 -5.78 6.77 -15.43
N GLU A 151 -4.98 6.09 -16.24
CA GLU A 151 -5.46 4.94 -17.01
C GLU A 151 -5.95 3.82 -16.05
N PRO A 152 -7.03 3.10 -16.40
CA PRO A 152 -7.48 1.98 -15.60
C PRO A 152 -6.43 0.86 -15.53
N CYS A 153 -5.98 0.56 -14.31
CA CYS A 153 -5.15 -0.62 -14.01
C CYS A 153 -5.38 -1.05 -12.55
N ALA A 154 -4.67 -2.06 -12.09
CA ALA A 154 -4.57 -2.38 -10.67
C ALA A 154 -3.99 -1.18 -9.89
N GLY A 155 -4.27 -1.08 -8.59
CA GLY A 155 -3.85 0.07 -7.78
C GLY A 155 -2.34 0.28 -7.78
N ASN A 156 -1.89 1.46 -8.15
CA ASN A 156 -0.52 1.94 -8.13
C ASN A 156 -0.54 3.40 -7.67
N CYS A 157 -0.58 4.38 -8.57
CA CYS A 157 -0.69 5.80 -8.20
C CYS A 157 -1.91 6.09 -7.31
N ASN A 158 -3.02 5.39 -7.48
CA ASN A 158 -4.18 5.53 -6.58
C ASN A 158 -3.87 5.14 -5.13
N TYR A 159 -3.10 4.06 -4.93
CA TYR A 159 -2.59 3.67 -3.61
C TYR A 159 -1.67 4.75 -3.03
N MET A 160 -0.71 5.21 -3.84
CA MET A 160 0.21 6.27 -3.46
C MET A 160 -0.52 7.58 -3.09
N GLY A 161 -1.55 7.97 -3.85
CA GLY A 161 -2.33 9.17 -3.58
C GLY A 161 -3.14 9.09 -2.29
N THR A 162 -3.77 7.95 -1.98
CA THR A 162 -4.46 7.75 -0.71
C THR A 162 -3.49 7.70 0.47
N THR A 163 -2.32 7.07 0.30
CA THR A 163 -1.26 7.02 1.31
C THR A 163 -0.75 8.42 1.63
N TYR A 164 -0.47 9.25 0.61
CA TYR A 164 -0.06 10.64 0.82
C TYR A 164 -1.16 11.46 1.53
N GLY A 165 -2.42 11.26 1.16
CA GLY A 165 -3.56 11.86 1.85
C GLY A 165 -3.57 11.54 3.35
N LEU A 166 -3.36 10.27 3.72
CA LEU A 166 -3.28 9.83 5.12
C LEU A 166 -2.07 10.42 5.85
N ILE A 167 -0.90 10.49 5.21
CA ILE A 167 0.30 11.14 5.79
C ILE A 167 0.03 12.63 6.04
N SER A 168 -0.72 13.29 5.15
CA SER A 168 -1.11 14.70 5.33
C SER A 168 -2.08 14.88 6.51
N VAL A 169 -2.94 13.90 6.80
CA VAL A 169 -3.76 13.87 8.04
C VAL A 169 -2.86 13.77 9.27
N ALA A 170 -1.88 12.86 9.26
CA ALA A 170 -0.93 12.74 10.37
C ALA A 170 -0.16 14.03 10.62
N ARG A 171 0.32 14.69 9.55
CA ARG A 171 0.94 16.02 9.62
C ARG A 171 0.01 17.07 10.24
N ARG A 172 -1.28 17.06 9.89
CA ARG A 172 -2.27 17.98 10.46
C ARG A 172 -2.45 17.77 11.97
N LEU A 173 -2.51 16.51 12.42
CA LEU A 173 -2.59 16.17 13.85
C LEU A 173 -1.31 16.56 14.61
N ALA A 174 -0.13 16.46 13.96
CA ALA A 174 1.14 16.92 14.52
C ALA A 174 1.16 18.45 14.70
N GLU A 175 0.70 19.18 13.68
CA GLU A 175 0.68 20.64 13.67
C GLU A 175 -0.08 21.23 14.87
N VAL A 176 -1.25 20.72 15.19
CA VAL A 176 -2.06 21.21 16.34
C VAL A 176 -1.42 20.92 17.69
N LYS A 177 -0.48 19.98 17.74
CA LYS A 177 0.34 19.66 18.92
C LYS A 177 1.66 20.43 18.96
N GLY A 178 1.86 21.36 18.00
CA GLY A 178 3.08 22.18 17.91
C GLY A 178 4.29 21.46 17.28
N VAL A 179 4.09 20.30 16.67
CA VAL A 179 5.14 19.57 15.94
C VAL A 179 5.08 20.02 14.48
N ILE A 180 6.08 20.82 14.06
CA ILE A 180 6.15 21.35 12.71
C ILE A 180 7.39 20.78 12.03
N ASP A 181 7.21 19.98 10.99
CA ASP A 181 8.30 19.55 10.11
C ASP A 181 8.48 20.53 8.96
N ASN A 182 9.42 21.45 9.11
CA ASN A 182 9.77 22.46 8.09
C ASN A 182 10.44 21.84 6.85
N ASN A 183 10.81 20.58 6.90
CA ASN A 183 11.47 19.88 5.80
C ASN A 183 10.53 18.89 5.09
N PHE A 184 9.27 18.82 5.48
CA PHE A 184 8.32 17.84 4.97
C PHE A 184 8.31 17.77 3.44
N GLU A 185 8.03 18.86 2.76
CA GLU A 185 8.00 18.92 1.30
C GLU A 185 9.37 18.63 0.68
N ARG A 186 10.44 19.12 1.30
CA ARG A 186 11.80 18.85 0.85
C ARG A 186 12.16 17.38 0.93
N ASN A 187 11.76 16.69 2.00
CA ASN A 187 12.00 15.27 2.19
C ASN A 187 11.31 14.43 1.11
N PHE A 188 10.06 14.74 0.78
CA PHE A 188 9.34 14.08 -0.30
C PHE A 188 9.95 14.35 -1.66
N ASN A 189 10.27 15.61 -1.98
CA ASN A 189 10.88 15.96 -3.26
C ASN A 189 12.23 15.25 -3.45
N ALA A 190 13.09 15.26 -2.43
CA ALA A 190 14.37 14.56 -2.49
C ALA A 190 14.22 13.06 -2.73
N TYR A 191 13.20 12.45 -2.13
CA TYR A 191 12.91 11.02 -2.34
C TYR A 191 12.37 10.76 -3.76
N TYR A 192 11.46 11.60 -4.26
CA TYR A 192 10.97 11.50 -5.64
C TYR A 192 12.09 11.72 -6.67
N ASP A 193 13.00 12.66 -6.44
CA ASP A 193 14.15 12.90 -7.32
C ASP A 193 15.08 11.66 -7.38
N ALA A 194 15.32 11.02 -6.23
CA ALA A 194 16.11 9.79 -6.17
C ALA A 194 15.44 8.64 -6.93
N TRP A 195 14.14 8.48 -6.80
CA TRP A 195 13.39 7.46 -7.53
C TRP A 195 13.33 7.74 -9.03
N GLU A 196 13.07 8.97 -9.44
CA GLU A 196 13.03 9.36 -10.85
C GLU A 196 14.35 9.02 -11.57
N ALA A 197 15.47 9.28 -10.90
CA ALA A 197 16.79 8.93 -11.43
C ALA A 197 17.02 7.42 -11.49
N PHE A 198 16.42 6.64 -10.59
CA PHE A 198 16.62 5.21 -10.44
C PHE A 198 15.67 4.34 -11.30
N LEU A 199 14.49 4.84 -11.64
CA LEU A 199 13.45 4.07 -12.34
C LEU A 199 13.94 3.30 -13.60
N PRO A 200 14.80 3.86 -14.48
CA PRO A 200 15.24 3.14 -15.67
C PRO A 200 16.06 1.88 -15.35
N GLU A 201 16.91 1.92 -14.33
CA GLU A 201 17.69 0.75 -13.86
C GLU A 201 16.78 -0.26 -13.17
N LEU A 202 15.85 0.21 -12.35
CA LEU A 202 14.88 -0.63 -11.69
C LEU A 202 14.03 -1.43 -12.68
N GLU A 203 13.55 -0.79 -13.75
CA GLU A 203 12.71 -1.44 -14.76
C GLU A 203 13.43 -2.59 -15.46
N GLU A 204 14.71 -2.42 -15.81
CA GLU A 204 15.51 -3.50 -16.37
C GLU A 204 15.70 -4.64 -15.34
N LYS A 205 15.92 -4.30 -14.07
CA LYS A 205 16.04 -5.29 -13.00
C LYS A 205 14.71 -6.04 -12.75
N CYS A 206 13.58 -5.35 -12.79
CA CYS A 206 12.27 -5.97 -12.70
C CYS A 206 11.99 -6.91 -13.87
N LEU A 207 12.45 -6.59 -15.08
CA LEU A 207 12.36 -7.49 -16.24
C LEU A 207 13.18 -8.77 -16.04
N GLU A 208 14.42 -8.65 -15.54
CA GLU A 208 15.25 -9.83 -15.22
C GLU A 208 14.54 -10.76 -14.22
N VAL A 209 13.91 -10.18 -13.18
CA VAL A 209 13.15 -10.93 -12.16
C VAL A 209 11.93 -11.58 -12.79
N ALA A 210 11.13 -10.84 -13.55
CA ALA A 210 9.95 -11.38 -14.23
C ALA A 210 10.30 -12.56 -15.16
N GLN A 211 11.41 -12.47 -15.89
CA GLN A 211 11.91 -13.57 -16.75
C GLN A 211 12.31 -14.82 -15.94
N GLN A 212 12.83 -14.65 -14.72
CA GLN A 212 13.22 -15.78 -13.87
C GLN A 212 12.03 -16.53 -13.29
N ILE A 213 10.88 -15.85 -13.11
CA ILE A 213 9.67 -16.42 -12.51
C ILE A 213 8.56 -16.67 -13.53
N GLN A 214 8.82 -16.41 -14.82
CA GLN A 214 7.85 -16.66 -15.88
C GLN A 214 7.37 -18.10 -15.89
N GLY A 215 6.04 -18.30 -16.02
CA GLY A 215 5.37 -19.60 -16.01
C GLY A 215 5.20 -20.23 -14.63
N LEU A 216 5.68 -19.62 -13.55
CA LEU A 216 5.41 -20.06 -12.19
C LEU A 216 4.08 -19.48 -11.70
N HIS A 217 3.34 -20.25 -10.89
CA HIS A 217 1.97 -19.88 -10.51
C HIS A 217 1.78 -19.59 -9.02
N HIS A 218 2.73 -19.94 -8.19
CA HIS A 218 2.71 -19.69 -6.75
C HIS A 218 3.88 -18.79 -6.36
N ILE A 219 3.63 -17.74 -5.59
CA ILE A 219 4.63 -16.78 -5.15
C ILE A 219 4.48 -16.60 -3.66
N GLU A 220 5.56 -16.69 -2.91
CA GLU A 220 5.60 -16.39 -1.47
C GLU A 220 6.13 -14.98 -1.24
N MET A 221 5.46 -14.27 -0.33
CA MET A 221 5.78 -12.90 0.03
C MET A 221 6.05 -12.83 1.53
N ILE A 222 7.17 -12.27 1.91
CA ILE A 222 7.59 -12.13 3.32
C ILE A 222 7.76 -10.65 3.65
N GLY A 223 7.20 -10.22 4.77
CA GLY A 223 7.39 -8.86 5.27
C GLY A 223 6.93 -8.70 6.72
N ASP A 224 7.59 -7.80 7.44
CA ASP A 224 7.31 -7.52 8.85
C ASP A 224 6.95 -6.04 9.07
N GLY A 225 6.05 -5.75 9.98
CA GLY A 225 5.66 -4.39 10.33
C GLY A 225 5.09 -3.64 9.12
N THR A 226 5.68 -2.51 8.72
CA THR A 226 5.26 -1.78 7.51
C THR A 226 5.54 -2.54 6.22
N CYS A 227 6.56 -3.41 6.23
CA CYS A 227 6.88 -4.27 5.09
C CYS A 227 5.92 -5.46 4.93
N GLU A 228 5.14 -5.83 5.96
CA GLU A 228 4.01 -6.75 5.82
C GLU A 228 2.97 -6.16 4.84
N GLY A 229 2.60 -4.89 5.03
CA GLY A 229 1.71 -4.18 4.11
C GLY A 229 2.27 -4.09 2.69
N LEU A 230 3.58 -3.94 2.55
CA LEU A 230 4.27 -3.94 1.27
C LEU A 230 4.23 -5.32 0.60
N ALA A 231 4.47 -6.39 1.35
CA ALA A 231 4.37 -7.77 0.87
C ALA A 231 2.94 -8.12 0.44
N GLU A 232 1.92 -7.74 1.24
CA GLU A 232 0.50 -7.96 0.91
C GLU A 232 0.10 -7.13 -0.33
N PHE A 233 0.62 -5.91 -0.48
CA PHE A 233 0.40 -5.11 -1.69
C PHE A 233 1.02 -5.78 -2.92
N GLY A 234 2.27 -6.23 -2.84
CA GLY A 234 2.93 -6.96 -3.93
C GLY A 234 2.15 -8.21 -4.35
N ALA A 235 1.72 -9.01 -3.37
CA ALA A 235 0.88 -10.18 -3.60
C ALA A 235 -0.42 -9.79 -4.34
N ALA A 236 -1.09 -8.73 -3.93
CA ALA A 236 -2.30 -8.24 -4.60
C ALA A 236 -2.02 -7.88 -6.07
N LYS A 237 -0.86 -7.26 -6.38
CA LYS A 237 -0.52 -6.91 -7.77
C LYS A 237 -0.30 -8.16 -8.63
N PHE A 238 0.38 -9.18 -8.14
CA PHE A 238 0.50 -10.45 -8.85
C PHE A 238 -0.87 -11.11 -9.11
N VAL A 239 -1.76 -11.09 -8.13
CA VAL A 239 -3.13 -11.62 -8.30
C VAL A 239 -3.93 -10.80 -9.32
N GLU A 240 -3.95 -9.48 -9.20
CA GLU A 240 -4.76 -8.59 -10.03
C GLU A 240 -4.27 -8.51 -11.48
N MET A 241 -2.96 -8.49 -11.68
CA MET A 241 -2.35 -8.38 -13.01
C MET A 241 -2.35 -9.72 -13.75
N GLY A 242 -1.93 -10.80 -13.11
CA GLY A 242 -1.70 -12.08 -13.79
C GLY A 242 -2.56 -13.24 -13.28
N GLY A 243 -3.22 -13.12 -12.13
CA GLY A 243 -4.00 -14.20 -11.51
C GLY A 243 -3.14 -15.27 -10.85
N TYR A 244 -1.96 -14.90 -10.38
CA TYR A 244 -1.07 -15.78 -9.64
C TYR A 244 -1.62 -16.09 -8.25
N CYS A 245 -1.25 -17.23 -7.68
CA CYS A 245 -1.52 -17.54 -6.28
C CYS A 245 -0.39 -16.98 -5.42
N CYS A 246 -0.74 -16.30 -4.33
CA CYS A 246 0.26 -15.77 -3.41
C CYS A 246 -0.03 -16.22 -1.97
N SER A 247 1.01 -16.58 -1.22
CA SER A 247 1.00 -16.69 0.22
C SER A 247 1.78 -15.53 0.84
N ILE A 248 1.39 -15.10 2.02
CA ILE A 248 2.00 -13.96 2.70
C ILE A 248 2.27 -14.38 4.13
N GLU A 249 3.51 -14.19 4.59
CA GLU A 249 3.92 -14.49 5.95
C GLU A 249 4.91 -13.44 6.46
N ASN A 250 5.06 -13.37 7.77
CA ASN A 250 6.19 -12.69 8.39
C ASN A 250 7.45 -13.57 8.36
N ALA A 251 8.61 -12.98 8.58
CA ALA A 251 9.89 -13.70 8.51
C ALA A 251 10.02 -14.82 9.55
N GLU A 252 9.35 -14.72 10.71
CA GLU A 252 9.38 -15.76 11.73
C GLU A 252 8.47 -16.94 11.35
N ASP A 253 7.19 -16.68 11.05
CA ASP A 253 6.21 -17.73 10.76
C ASP A 253 6.51 -18.45 9.44
N TRP A 254 7.13 -17.78 8.47
CA TRP A 254 7.62 -18.43 7.26
C TRP A 254 8.55 -19.61 7.59
N CYS A 255 9.45 -19.44 8.54
CA CYS A 255 10.36 -20.50 8.99
C CYS A 255 9.64 -21.61 9.76
N HIS A 256 8.43 -21.36 10.27
CA HIS A 256 7.63 -22.36 10.99
C HIS A 256 6.60 -23.10 10.11
N ILE A 257 6.16 -22.49 9.01
CA ILE A 257 5.06 -22.97 8.18
C ILE A 257 5.54 -23.22 6.74
N ASN A 258 5.94 -22.18 6.04
CA ASN A 258 6.27 -22.22 4.62
C ASN A 258 7.60 -22.92 4.33
N PHE A 259 8.48 -23.00 5.32
CA PHE A 259 9.67 -23.84 5.28
C PHE A 259 9.42 -25.27 4.80
N PHE A 260 8.20 -25.81 5.00
CA PHE A 260 7.82 -27.18 4.62
C PHE A 260 7.16 -27.28 3.24
N VAL A 261 7.12 -26.21 2.47
CA VAL A 261 6.53 -26.20 1.11
C VAL A 261 7.25 -27.20 0.21
N ARG A 262 6.49 -27.89 -0.60
CA ARG A 262 7.00 -28.72 -1.71
C ARG A 262 7.19 -27.87 -2.96
N HIS A 263 7.88 -28.38 -3.96
CA HIS A 263 8.12 -27.69 -5.23
C HIS A 263 8.86 -26.36 -5.05
N ILE A 264 9.92 -26.41 -4.28
CA ILE A 264 10.76 -25.25 -3.93
C ILE A 264 11.24 -24.49 -5.16
N ASP A 265 11.63 -25.20 -6.24
CA ASP A 265 12.07 -24.66 -7.52
C ASP A 265 10.97 -23.94 -8.32
N GLU A 266 9.69 -24.23 -8.01
CA GLU A 266 8.51 -23.61 -8.62
C GLU A 266 7.90 -22.49 -7.75
N THR A 267 8.45 -22.26 -6.54
CA THR A 267 7.92 -21.32 -5.55
C THR A 267 8.95 -20.23 -5.25
N PRO A 268 8.98 -19.13 -6.03
CA PRO A 268 9.82 -17.98 -5.73
C PRO A 268 9.38 -17.29 -4.45
N VAL A 269 10.35 -16.78 -3.70
CA VAL A 269 10.15 -16.08 -2.42
C VAL A 269 10.61 -14.63 -2.58
N PHE A 270 9.72 -13.69 -2.28
CA PHE A 270 10.04 -12.27 -2.18
C PHE A 270 10.12 -11.86 -0.72
N VAL A 271 11.22 -11.25 -0.32
CA VAL A 271 11.43 -10.70 1.03
C VAL A 271 11.41 -9.18 0.95
N CYS A 272 10.48 -8.56 1.69
CA CYS A 272 10.35 -7.11 1.79
C CYS A 272 10.96 -6.68 3.12
N VAL A 273 12.00 -5.86 3.10
CA VAL A 273 12.63 -5.39 4.34
C VAL A 273 13.20 -3.99 4.18
N ASP A 274 12.94 -3.13 5.15
CA ASP A 274 13.52 -1.80 5.32
C ASP A 274 14.83 -1.91 6.11
N LYS A 275 15.88 -1.18 5.69
CA LYS A 275 17.19 -1.18 6.38
C LYS A 275 17.13 -0.81 7.86
N ASP A 276 16.13 0.00 8.23
CA ASP A 276 15.91 0.50 9.59
C ASP A 276 14.89 -0.34 10.38
N SER A 277 14.39 -1.43 9.80
CA SER A 277 13.42 -2.31 10.46
C SER A 277 14.02 -3.01 11.68
N PRO A 278 13.33 -3.03 12.82
CA PRO A 278 13.75 -3.84 13.98
C PRO A 278 13.92 -5.32 13.66
N SER A 279 13.18 -5.85 12.66
CA SER A 279 13.25 -7.24 12.21
C SER A 279 14.25 -7.47 11.07
N PHE A 280 15.09 -6.49 10.71
CA PHE A 280 16.05 -6.60 9.61
C PHE A 280 16.91 -7.86 9.69
N GLY A 281 17.50 -8.12 10.86
CA GLY A 281 18.32 -9.32 11.08
C GLY A 281 17.55 -10.62 10.83
N ARG A 282 16.29 -10.69 11.24
CA ARG A 282 15.44 -11.87 11.01
C ARG A 282 15.11 -12.06 9.52
N ALA A 283 14.85 -10.99 8.80
CA ALA A 283 14.64 -11.06 7.36
C ALA A 283 15.89 -11.55 6.61
N VAL A 284 17.08 -11.15 7.06
CA VAL A 284 18.37 -11.65 6.52
C VAL A 284 18.50 -13.15 6.77
N GLU A 285 18.29 -13.63 8.01
CA GLU A 285 18.32 -15.06 8.37
C GLU A 285 17.31 -15.88 7.55
N THR A 286 16.11 -15.36 7.35
CA THR A 286 15.06 -16.03 6.56
C THR A 286 15.44 -16.08 5.08
N THR A 287 16.05 -15.02 4.54
CA THR A 287 16.60 -14.98 3.18
C THR A 287 17.68 -16.07 2.99
N GLU A 288 18.63 -16.16 3.93
CA GLU A 288 19.66 -17.20 3.94
C GLU A 288 19.06 -18.60 3.96
N CYS A 289 18.06 -18.82 4.80
CA CYS A 289 17.37 -20.10 4.89
C CYS A 289 16.69 -20.46 3.56
N ALA A 290 15.94 -19.55 2.96
CA ALA A 290 15.25 -19.77 1.69
C ALA A 290 16.21 -20.06 0.53
N VAL A 291 17.35 -19.33 0.45
CA VAL A 291 18.40 -19.58 -0.54
C VAL A 291 18.99 -20.98 -0.38
N ARG A 292 19.33 -21.38 0.86
CA ARG A 292 19.94 -22.69 1.17
C ARG A 292 18.97 -23.85 0.93
N LEU A 293 17.67 -23.61 1.06
CA LEU A 293 16.63 -24.61 0.66
C LEU A 293 16.54 -24.77 -0.86
N GLY A 294 16.99 -23.79 -1.63
CA GLY A 294 16.96 -23.85 -3.11
C GLY A 294 15.84 -23.03 -3.74
N HIS A 295 15.17 -22.16 -3.00
CA HIS A 295 14.22 -21.21 -3.58
C HIS A 295 14.92 -20.18 -4.47
N LYS A 296 14.21 -19.68 -5.47
CA LYS A 296 14.54 -18.40 -6.12
C LYS A 296 14.14 -17.28 -5.17
N VAL A 297 15.11 -16.56 -4.61
CA VAL A 297 14.87 -15.53 -3.60
C VAL A 297 15.15 -14.15 -4.15
N PHE A 298 14.18 -13.25 -3.98
CA PHE A 298 14.22 -11.84 -4.39
C PHE A 298 14.02 -10.97 -3.16
N VAL A 299 14.90 -9.99 -2.95
CA VAL A 299 14.81 -9.09 -1.79
C VAL A 299 14.55 -7.67 -2.26
N VAL A 300 13.41 -7.08 -1.89
CA VAL A 300 13.11 -5.66 -2.11
C VAL A 300 13.50 -4.88 -0.86
N THR A 301 14.51 -4.02 -0.99
CA THR A 301 15.10 -3.34 0.17
C THR A 301 15.83 -2.05 -0.21
N ASP A 302 15.92 -1.11 0.73
CA ASP A 302 16.80 0.05 0.68
C ASP A 302 18.16 -0.19 1.38
N ALA A 303 18.43 -1.42 1.83
CA ALA A 303 19.69 -1.82 2.43
C ALA A 303 20.77 -2.14 1.39
N CYS A 304 22.04 -2.22 1.85
CA CYS A 304 23.15 -2.70 1.02
C CYS A 304 22.90 -4.16 0.58
N PRO A 305 23.02 -4.50 -0.72
CA PRO A 305 22.94 -5.88 -1.19
C PRO A 305 23.93 -6.84 -0.47
N CYS A 306 25.04 -6.32 0.02
CA CYS A 306 26.04 -7.10 0.75
C CYS A 306 25.57 -7.65 2.11
N ALA A 307 24.37 -7.26 2.56
CA ALA A 307 23.78 -7.78 3.80
C ALA A 307 23.10 -9.15 3.60
N PHE A 308 22.89 -9.59 2.36
CA PHE A 308 22.13 -10.79 2.05
C PHE A 308 23.02 -11.92 1.51
N GLU A 309 22.57 -13.16 1.67
CA GLU A 309 23.26 -14.37 1.25
C GLU A 309 23.53 -14.36 -0.27
N GLU A 310 24.70 -14.85 -0.68
CA GLU A 310 25.00 -15.10 -2.09
C GLU A 310 23.98 -16.10 -2.67
N GLY A 311 23.34 -15.74 -3.76
CA GLY A 311 22.23 -16.49 -4.36
C GLY A 311 20.88 -15.79 -4.26
N ALA A 312 20.71 -14.84 -3.35
CA ALA A 312 19.55 -13.94 -3.38
C ALA A 312 19.72 -12.85 -4.44
N THR A 313 18.65 -12.57 -5.17
CA THR A 313 18.59 -11.44 -6.10
C THR A 313 18.07 -10.21 -5.38
N VAL A 314 18.94 -9.25 -5.10
CA VAL A 314 18.53 -8.02 -4.42
C VAL A 314 18.03 -7.00 -5.44
N ILE A 315 16.82 -6.51 -5.20
CA ILE A 315 16.18 -5.38 -5.88
C ILE A 315 16.34 -4.19 -4.94
N GLN A 316 17.51 -3.56 -5.00
CA GLN A 316 17.80 -2.40 -4.17
C GLN A 316 16.98 -1.21 -4.66
N VAL A 317 16.41 -0.45 -3.74
CA VAL A 317 15.63 0.76 -4.01
C VAL A 317 16.27 1.99 -3.37
N PRO A 318 15.94 3.22 -3.79
CA PRO A 318 16.46 4.43 -3.15
C PRO A 318 16.19 4.46 -1.65
N ALA A 319 17.25 4.69 -0.87
CA ALA A 319 17.17 4.76 0.58
C ALA A 319 16.64 6.13 1.05
N SER A 320 15.98 6.12 2.21
CA SER A 320 15.65 7.31 2.96
C SER A 320 15.79 7.05 4.46
N ASP A 321 16.25 8.05 5.21
CA ASP A 321 16.23 8.01 6.68
C ASP A 321 14.89 8.50 7.26
N ILE A 322 13.95 8.86 6.40
CA ILE A 322 12.63 9.36 6.78
C ILE A 322 11.60 8.23 6.60
N ALA A 323 11.24 7.57 7.69
CA ALA A 323 10.40 6.38 7.65
C ALA A 323 9.05 6.57 6.95
N TYR A 324 8.40 7.74 7.09
CA TYR A 324 7.08 7.98 6.52
C TYR A 324 7.06 8.32 5.02
N VAL A 325 8.22 8.54 4.37
CA VAL A 325 8.27 8.74 2.90
C VAL A 325 8.46 7.42 2.16
N LYS A 326 9.16 6.45 2.76
CA LYS A 326 9.51 5.16 2.13
C LYS A 326 8.30 4.41 1.55
N PRO A 327 7.18 4.26 2.27
CA PRO A 327 6.05 3.47 1.79
C PRO A 327 5.41 3.99 0.50
N LEU A 328 5.63 5.27 0.16
CA LEU A 328 5.04 5.86 -1.05
C LEU A 328 5.61 5.28 -2.35
N MET A 329 6.85 4.77 -2.33
CA MET A 329 7.51 4.32 -3.56
C MET A 329 8.03 2.89 -3.49
N MET A 330 8.20 2.30 -2.30
CA MET A 330 8.77 0.94 -2.16
C MET A 330 7.92 -0.15 -2.82
N HIS A 331 6.68 0.12 -3.15
CA HIS A 331 5.78 -0.81 -3.86
C HIS A 331 6.08 -0.91 -5.37
N ILE A 332 6.74 0.07 -5.99
CA ILE A 332 6.96 0.18 -7.43
C ILE A 332 7.63 -1.05 -8.06
N PRO A 333 8.62 -1.71 -7.41
CA PRO A 333 9.18 -2.95 -7.97
C PRO A 333 8.12 -4.02 -8.23
N PHE A 334 7.14 -4.19 -7.33
CA PHE A 334 6.08 -5.19 -7.49
C PHE A 334 5.13 -4.83 -8.61
N ASP A 335 4.78 -3.55 -8.75
CA ASP A 335 3.97 -3.07 -9.86
C ASP A 335 4.62 -3.38 -11.20
N MET A 336 5.93 -3.08 -11.31
CA MET A 336 6.69 -3.33 -12.53
C MET A 336 6.85 -4.83 -12.81
N ILE A 337 7.21 -5.65 -11.80
CA ILE A 337 7.39 -7.09 -11.99
C ILE A 337 6.06 -7.74 -12.39
N ALA A 338 4.95 -7.43 -11.70
CA ALA A 338 3.65 -7.98 -12.02
C ALA A 338 3.17 -7.59 -13.43
N ALA A 339 3.41 -6.33 -13.83
CA ALA A 339 3.09 -5.84 -15.15
C ALA A 339 3.91 -6.51 -16.26
N LEU A 340 5.21 -6.65 -16.05
CA LEU A 340 6.12 -7.30 -16.99
C LEU A 340 5.84 -8.81 -17.09
N LEU A 341 5.59 -9.46 -15.96
CA LEU A 341 5.31 -10.89 -15.90
C LEU A 341 4.00 -11.23 -16.62
N SER A 342 2.94 -10.42 -16.45
CA SER A 342 1.68 -10.63 -17.16
C SER A 342 1.84 -10.57 -18.67
N GLU A 343 2.67 -9.67 -19.19
CA GLU A 343 2.98 -9.57 -20.61
C GLU A 343 3.83 -10.76 -21.12
N LEU A 344 4.81 -11.20 -20.32
CA LEU A 344 5.63 -12.36 -20.64
C LEU A 344 4.82 -13.66 -20.69
N ASP A 345 3.83 -13.79 -19.81
CA ASP A 345 2.91 -14.94 -19.76
C ASP A 345 1.75 -14.83 -20.77
N GLY A 346 1.67 -13.71 -21.50
CA GLY A 346 0.64 -13.48 -22.50
C GLY A 346 -0.76 -13.35 -21.92
N VAL A 347 -0.87 -12.92 -20.66
CA VAL A 347 -2.16 -12.64 -20.01
C VAL A 347 -2.45 -11.14 -20.04
N PRO A 348 -3.74 -10.72 -20.19
CA PRO A 348 -4.07 -9.31 -20.17
C PRO A 348 -3.65 -8.67 -18.86
N ALA A 349 -2.90 -7.59 -18.94
CA ALA A 349 -2.51 -6.78 -17.79
C ALA A 349 -3.75 -6.16 -17.13
N PHE A 350 -4.05 -6.55 -15.92
CA PHE A 350 -5.26 -6.21 -15.17
C PHE A 350 -6.50 -7.03 -15.59
N ARG A 351 -6.79 -8.05 -14.84
CA ARG A 351 -7.83 -9.04 -15.12
C ARG A 351 -9.27 -8.54 -15.01
N ASN A 352 -9.50 -7.31 -14.54
CA ASN A 352 -10.83 -6.71 -14.44
C ASN A 352 -11.22 -5.87 -15.66
N PHE A 353 -10.86 -6.28 -16.87
CA PHE A 353 -11.22 -5.62 -18.12
C PHE A 353 -12.58 -6.09 -18.67
N GLU A 354 -13.16 -5.34 -19.60
CA GLU A 354 -14.37 -5.74 -20.31
C GLU A 354 -14.12 -7.02 -21.13
N GLY A 355 -15.02 -7.99 -21.02
CA GLY A 355 -14.85 -9.31 -21.65
C GLY A 355 -14.02 -10.29 -20.82
N SER A 356 -13.48 -9.89 -19.67
CA SER A 356 -12.81 -10.82 -18.76
C SER A 356 -13.73 -11.96 -18.33
N PRO A 357 -13.27 -13.23 -18.28
CA PRO A 357 -14.06 -14.35 -17.80
C PRO A 357 -14.51 -14.20 -16.34
N TRP A 358 -13.90 -13.28 -15.59
CA TRP A 358 -14.25 -12.95 -14.20
C TRP A 358 -15.43 -11.98 -14.10
N ARG A 359 -15.76 -11.26 -15.17
CA ARG A 359 -16.95 -10.38 -15.29
C ARG A 359 -18.11 -11.13 -15.91
N LYS A 360 -18.51 -12.25 -15.33
CA LYS A 360 -19.66 -13.02 -15.79
C LYS A 360 -20.97 -12.38 -15.32
N GLU A 361 -21.99 -12.42 -16.17
CA GLU A 361 -23.36 -12.04 -15.76
C GLU A 361 -23.79 -12.86 -14.54
N GLY A 362 -24.36 -12.20 -13.54
CA GLY A 362 -24.78 -12.81 -12.26
C GLY A 362 -23.65 -13.09 -11.27
N VAL A 363 -22.37 -12.84 -11.62
CA VAL A 363 -21.26 -12.90 -10.67
C VAL A 363 -20.98 -11.50 -10.15
N ASN A 364 -21.31 -11.27 -8.89
CA ASN A 364 -21.14 -9.98 -8.22
C ASN A 364 -20.46 -10.20 -6.86
N GLY A 365 -19.32 -9.51 -6.61
CA GLY A 365 -18.63 -9.55 -5.33
C GLY A 365 -19.30 -8.71 -4.22
N HIS A 366 -20.44 -8.10 -4.48
CA HIS A 366 -21.19 -7.24 -3.54
C HIS A 366 -20.35 -6.12 -2.91
N THR A 367 -19.37 -5.61 -3.64
CA THR A 367 -18.48 -4.56 -3.12
C THR A 367 -19.14 -3.20 -3.06
N LYS A 368 -20.16 -2.96 -3.90
CA LYS A 368 -20.88 -1.66 -4.01
C LYS A 368 -22.35 -1.73 -3.60
N ASP A 369 -22.92 -2.92 -3.48
CA ASP A 369 -24.35 -3.18 -3.20
C ASP A 369 -24.58 -4.13 -2.02
N GLY A 370 -23.56 -4.31 -1.18
CA GLY A 370 -23.64 -5.12 0.02
C GLY A 370 -24.60 -4.50 1.07
N LYS A 371 -25.20 -5.35 1.91
CA LYS A 371 -26.07 -4.92 3.00
C LYS A 371 -25.27 -4.19 4.09
N ILE A 372 -25.68 -2.98 4.46
CA ILE A 372 -25.13 -2.21 5.59
C ILE A 372 -25.78 -2.69 6.88
N VAL A 373 -24.97 -2.91 7.92
CA VAL A 373 -25.41 -3.29 9.27
C VAL A 373 -24.58 -2.52 10.29
N ILE A 374 -25.21 -1.67 11.08
CA ILE A 374 -24.54 -0.91 12.14
C ILE A 374 -24.66 -1.69 13.46
N LEU A 375 -23.51 -2.00 14.08
CA LEU A 375 -23.39 -2.78 15.32
C LEU A 375 -22.75 -1.93 16.43
#